data_5f4a2bf13eb541a58e97b2f592d3a70a
#
_entry.id   5f4a2bf13eb541a58e97b2f592d3a70a
#
_cell.length_a   1.000
_cell.length_b   1.000
_cell.length_c   1.000
_cell.angle_alpha   90.00
_cell.angle_beta   90.00
_cell.angle_gamma   90.00
#
_symmetry.space_group_name_H-M   'P 1'
#
loop_
_entity.id
_entity.type
_entity.pdbx_description
1 polymer ?
#
loop_
_entity_poly.entity_id
_entity_poly.type
_entity_poly.pdbx_seq_one_letter_code
_entity_poly.pdbx_strand_id
1 'polypeptide(L)'
;WHWLYFLNLPLQKNLGPDGHEKRIGFMPPIDLPIRMYAGGEINYFKPILIGEKLKKTSSIISIENKEGSTGNLIFLKIKHEITNKKEILINEIQNLVYREDKKSQKTKSAIGINAPKNFDYEKSWQTSPEMLFRYSALTHNTHKIHYDFPYATGVEGYPQIVVHGPLMATFLLDLISNIITNKQKLIKFTFRLKSPVFVGGTIFAQAIKTKNGLDLWIKDQNGYQSLTAEAVIIN
;
A
#
# COMPACT_ATOMS: atom_id res chain seq x y z
N TRP A 1 -2.00 -7.11 10.32
CA TRP A 1 -3.14 -7.68 9.54
C TRP A 1 -4.46 -6.92 9.77
N HIS A 2 -4.44 -5.75 10.41
CA HIS A 2 -5.65 -4.97 10.74
C HIS A 2 -6.44 -4.54 9.48
N TRP A 3 -5.81 -4.46 8.31
CA TRP A 3 -6.48 -4.16 7.03
C TRP A 3 -7.56 -5.18 6.66
N LEU A 4 -7.54 -6.40 7.23
CA LEU A 4 -8.52 -7.45 6.97
C LEU A 4 -9.76 -7.36 7.86
N TYR A 5 -9.74 -6.54 8.92
CA TYR A 5 -10.80 -6.54 9.93
C TYR A 5 -11.75 -5.34 9.87
N PHE A 6 -11.40 -4.31 9.11
CA PHE A 6 -12.20 -3.09 8.98
C PHE A 6 -12.50 -2.80 7.52
N LEU A 7 -13.19 -3.73 6.88
CA LEU A 7 -13.51 -3.65 5.46
C LEU A 7 -14.52 -2.55 5.21
N ASN A 8 -14.29 -1.73 4.17
CA ASN A 8 -15.28 -0.84 3.63
C ASN A 8 -16.13 -1.64 2.62
N LEU A 9 -17.44 -1.67 2.83
CA LEU A 9 -18.38 -2.46 2.03
C LEU A 9 -19.38 -1.51 1.34
N PRO A 10 -18.97 -0.69 0.36
CA PRO A 10 -19.87 0.20 -0.34
C PRO A 10 -20.87 -0.59 -1.17
N LEU A 11 -22.09 -0.05 -1.28
CA LEU A 11 -23.07 -0.59 -2.22
C LEU A 11 -22.54 -0.42 -3.66
N GLN A 12 -22.87 -1.34 -4.55
CA GLN A 12 -22.41 -1.31 -5.95
C GLN A 12 -22.75 0.00 -6.66
N LYS A 13 -23.92 0.60 -6.41
CA LYS A 13 -24.31 1.91 -6.96
C LYS A 13 -23.41 3.07 -6.52
N ASN A 14 -22.64 2.88 -5.46
CA ASN A 14 -21.70 3.85 -4.91
C ASN A 14 -20.28 3.66 -5.43
N LEU A 15 -20.04 2.67 -6.30
CA LEU A 15 -18.73 2.51 -6.94
C LEU A 15 -18.58 3.45 -8.12
N GLY A 16 -17.39 3.99 -8.28
CA GLY A 16 -16.96 4.76 -9.45
C GLY A 16 -16.59 3.85 -10.64
N PRO A 17 -16.28 4.44 -11.79
CA PRO A 17 -15.88 3.70 -12.99
C PRO A 17 -14.59 2.90 -12.83
N ASP A 18 -13.71 3.35 -11.93
CA ASP A 18 -12.45 2.69 -11.56
C ASP A 18 -12.62 1.55 -10.55
N GLY A 19 -13.83 1.35 -10.03
CA GLY A 19 -14.15 0.36 -8.99
C GLY A 19 -13.96 0.84 -7.57
N HIS A 20 -13.38 2.01 -7.33
CA HIS A 20 -13.37 2.60 -5.99
C HIS A 20 -14.73 3.17 -5.60
N GLU A 21 -14.95 3.28 -4.28
CA GLU A 21 -16.08 4.05 -3.77
C GLU A 21 -16.02 5.50 -4.25
N LYS A 22 -17.16 6.02 -4.71
CA LYS A 22 -17.33 7.43 -5.07
C LYS A 22 -16.94 8.32 -3.88
N ARG A 23 -16.39 9.48 -4.17
CA ARG A 23 -15.92 10.45 -3.16
C ARG A 23 -17.10 11.20 -2.56
N ILE A 24 -17.96 10.45 -1.86
CA ILE A 24 -19.13 10.95 -1.13
C ILE A 24 -18.93 10.65 0.36
N GLY A 25 -19.31 11.57 1.21
CA GLY A 25 -19.21 11.39 2.66
C GLY A 25 -17.81 11.70 3.22
N PHE A 26 -17.10 10.71 3.74
CA PHE A 26 -15.81 10.92 4.43
C PHE A 26 -14.70 11.46 3.53
N MET A 27 -14.62 10.97 2.29
CA MET A 27 -13.57 11.40 1.36
C MET A 27 -13.87 12.79 0.80
N PRO A 28 -12.86 13.70 0.73
CA PRO A 28 -13.08 15.06 0.21
C PRO A 28 -13.40 15.02 -1.30
N PRO A 29 -14.13 16.01 -1.81
CA PRO A 29 -14.48 16.14 -3.22
C PRO A 29 -13.25 16.61 -4.03
N ILE A 30 -12.35 15.67 -4.34
CA ILE A 30 -11.17 15.94 -5.15
C ILE A 30 -11.50 15.64 -6.62
N ASP A 31 -11.35 16.63 -7.50
CA ASP A 31 -11.69 16.51 -8.92
C ASP A 31 -10.65 15.71 -9.75
N LEU A 32 -9.45 15.49 -9.22
CA LEU A 32 -8.42 14.73 -9.91
C LEU A 32 -8.79 13.26 -10.00
N PRO A 33 -8.84 12.67 -11.22
CA PRO A 33 -9.44 11.35 -11.45
C PRO A 33 -8.61 10.18 -10.90
N ILE A 34 -7.29 10.25 -11.01
CA ILE A 34 -6.43 9.11 -10.67
C ILE A 34 -6.03 9.16 -9.21
N ARG A 35 -6.43 8.13 -8.44
CA ARG A 35 -6.04 7.95 -7.04
C ARG A 35 -4.95 6.88 -6.92
N MET A 36 -3.88 7.22 -6.23
CA MET A 36 -2.77 6.31 -5.95
C MET A 36 -2.55 6.16 -4.44
N TYR A 37 -2.27 4.95 -4.01
CA TYR A 37 -1.74 4.68 -2.68
C TYR A 37 -0.24 4.96 -2.71
N ALA A 38 0.23 5.92 -1.91
CA ALA A 38 1.63 6.34 -1.95
C ALA A 38 2.50 5.70 -0.85
N GLY A 39 1.87 5.12 0.16
CA GLY A 39 2.53 4.52 1.30
C GLY A 39 1.84 4.84 2.62
N GLY A 40 2.51 4.59 3.72
CA GLY A 40 1.96 4.83 5.04
C GLY A 40 2.97 4.66 6.16
N GLU A 41 2.51 4.94 7.36
CA GLU A 41 3.21 4.71 8.61
C GLU A 41 2.26 4.00 9.57
N ILE A 42 2.72 2.93 10.21
CA ILE A 42 1.94 2.17 11.19
C ILE A 42 2.73 2.10 12.47
N ASN A 43 2.13 2.58 13.56
CA ASN A 43 2.68 2.45 14.92
C ASN A 43 1.86 1.39 15.67
N TYR A 44 2.55 0.37 16.18
CA TYR A 44 1.97 -0.74 16.93
C TYR A 44 2.25 -0.55 18.41
N PHE A 45 1.23 -0.22 19.20
CA PHE A 45 1.36 -0.01 20.64
C PHE A 45 1.07 -1.27 21.42
N LYS A 46 0.06 -2.03 20.99
CA LYS A 46 -0.38 -3.28 21.61
C LYS A 46 -0.87 -4.27 20.56
N PRO A 47 -0.76 -5.57 20.81
CA PRO A 47 -1.34 -6.58 19.93
C PRO A 47 -2.87 -6.51 19.93
N ILE A 48 -3.47 -6.77 18.80
CA ILE A 48 -4.91 -7.03 18.68
C ILE A 48 -5.16 -8.50 19.03
N LEU A 49 -6.06 -8.74 19.97
CA LEU A 49 -6.41 -10.11 20.40
C LEU A 49 -7.69 -10.58 19.71
N ILE A 50 -7.72 -11.89 19.39
CA ILE A 50 -8.91 -12.55 18.83
C ILE A 50 -10.06 -12.47 19.84
N GLY A 51 -11.26 -12.09 19.36
CA GLY A 51 -12.45 -11.92 20.21
C GLY A 51 -12.61 -10.55 20.84
N GLU A 52 -11.63 -9.64 20.69
CA GLU A 52 -11.70 -8.29 21.21
C GLU A 52 -12.65 -7.41 20.36
N LYS A 53 -13.47 -6.59 21.03
CA LYS A 53 -14.27 -5.56 20.36
C LYS A 53 -13.39 -4.34 20.08
N LEU A 54 -13.24 -4.01 18.81
CA LEU A 54 -12.41 -2.93 18.35
C LEU A 54 -13.24 -1.83 17.69
N LYS A 55 -12.70 -0.61 17.70
CA LYS A 55 -13.22 0.55 16.97
C LYS A 55 -12.11 1.12 16.10
N LYS A 56 -12.39 1.37 14.83
CA LYS A 56 -11.54 2.18 13.95
C LYS A 56 -12.15 3.57 13.81
N THR A 57 -11.38 4.60 14.15
CA THR A 57 -11.74 6.00 13.91
C THR A 57 -10.81 6.56 12.85
N SER A 58 -11.37 7.17 11.80
CA SER A 58 -10.61 7.74 10.71
C SER A 58 -10.78 9.24 10.66
N SER A 59 -9.70 9.99 10.45
CA SER A 59 -9.71 11.45 10.30
C SER A 59 -8.76 11.88 9.19
N ILE A 60 -9.16 12.90 8.44
CA ILE A 60 -8.28 13.57 7.47
C ILE A 60 -7.41 14.53 8.26
N ILE A 61 -6.07 14.37 8.17
CA ILE A 61 -5.11 15.19 8.90
C ILE A 61 -4.37 16.20 8.03
N SER A 62 -4.35 15.99 6.71
CA SER A 62 -3.72 16.93 5.76
C SER A 62 -4.30 16.77 4.37
N ILE A 63 -4.55 17.90 3.69
CA ILE A 63 -4.83 17.98 2.26
C ILE A 63 -3.90 19.06 1.71
N GLU A 64 -2.97 18.68 0.84
CA GLU A 64 -1.97 19.58 0.27
C GLU A 64 -2.06 19.53 -1.25
N ASN A 65 -2.26 20.70 -1.87
CA ASN A 65 -2.13 20.85 -3.33
C ASN A 65 -0.68 21.21 -3.67
N LYS A 66 -0.10 20.48 -4.62
CA LYS A 66 1.25 20.75 -5.13
C LYS A 66 1.23 20.74 -6.65
N GLU A 67 1.86 21.74 -7.22
CA GLU A 67 2.13 21.79 -8.65
C GLU A 67 3.44 21.06 -8.94
N GLY A 68 3.34 19.91 -9.61
CA GLY A 68 4.50 19.09 -9.97
C GLY A 68 4.84 19.25 -11.46
N SER A 69 6.00 18.76 -11.87
CA SER A 69 6.41 18.71 -13.29
C SER A 69 5.42 17.95 -14.19
N THR A 70 4.56 17.14 -13.57
CA THR A 70 3.52 16.34 -14.25
C THR A 70 2.10 16.89 -14.09
N GLY A 71 1.90 18.12 -13.63
CA GLY A 71 0.60 18.78 -13.37
C GLY A 71 0.23 18.80 -11.90
N ASN A 72 -1.04 19.08 -11.62
CA ASN A 72 -1.54 19.19 -10.27
C ASN A 72 -1.55 17.83 -9.54
N LEU A 73 -1.07 17.86 -8.31
CA LEU A 73 -1.07 16.73 -7.38
C LEU A 73 -1.75 17.14 -6.08
N ILE A 74 -2.66 16.34 -5.59
CA ILE A 74 -3.23 16.52 -4.25
C ILE A 74 -2.78 15.36 -3.37
N PHE A 75 -2.08 15.72 -2.30
CA PHE A 75 -1.65 14.78 -1.25
C PHE A 75 -2.68 14.78 -0.14
N LEU A 76 -3.20 13.61 0.18
CA LEU A 76 -4.16 13.42 1.25
C LEU A 76 -3.57 12.47 2.29
N LYS A 77 -3.55 12.89 3.55
CA LYS A 77 -3.17 12.03 4.68
C LYS A 77 -4.40 11.71 5.52
N ILE A 78 -4.62 10.43 5.73
CA ILE A 78 -5.70 9.92 6.58
C ILE A 78 -5.06 9.19 7.76
N LYS A 79 -5.48 9.57 8.97
CA LYS A 79 -5.13 8.87 10.20
C LYS A 79 -6.22 7.86 10.53
N HIS A 80 -5.84 6.64 10.85
CA HIS A 80 -6.70 5.58 11.36
C HIS A 80 -6.22 5.17 12.76
N GLU A 81 -7.07 5.32 13.76
CA GLU A 81 -6.82 4.87 15.13
C GLU A 81 -7.66 3.63 15.41
N ILE A 82 -7.02 2.54 15.77
CA ILE A 82 -7.66 1.30 16.17
C ILE A 82 -7.55 1.20 17.68
N THR A 83 -8.69 1.18 18.34
CA THR A 83 -8.81 1.20 19.80
C THR A 83 -9.64 0.01 20.29
N ASN A 84 -9.35 -0.46 21.48
CA ASN A 84 -10.28 -1.22 22.29
C ASN A 84 -10.96 -0.29 23.32
N LYS A 85 -11.64 -0.85 24.33
CA LYS A 85 -12.30 -0.05 25.37
C LYS A 85 -11.34 0.76 26.25
N LYS A 86 -10.05 0.45 26.26
CA LYS A 86 -9.09 0.98 27.23
C LYS A 86 -8.05 1.91 26.59
N GLU A 87 -7.56 1.56 25.40
CA GLU A 87 -6.38 2.19 24.85
C GLU A 87 -6.32 2.13 23.30
N ILE A 88 -5.41 2.90 22.73
CA ILE A 88 -5.06 2.83 21.30
C ILE A 88 -4.12 1.63 21.13
N LEU A 89 -4.45 0.75 20.18
CA LEU A 89 -3.65 -0.42 19.83
C LEU A 89 -2.75 -0.15 18.64
N ILE A 90 -3.32 0.49 17.60
CA ILE A 90 -2.61 0.83 16.36
C ILE A 90 -2.99 2.26 15.94
N ASN A 91 -1.99 2.98 15.46
CA ASN A 91 -2.16 4.23 14.75
C ASN A 91 -1.54 4.11 13.36
N GLU A 92 -2.34 4.27 12.32
CA GLU A 92 -1.89 4.22 10.93
C GLU A 92 -2.10 5.58 10.28
N ILE A 93 -1.10 6.04 9.53
CA ILE A 93 -1.22 7.18 8.61
C ILE A 93 -1.14 6.63 7.19
N GLN A 94 -2.23 6.80 6.45
CA GLN A 94 -2.32 6.44 5.05
C GLN A 94 -2.04 7.67 4.18
N ASN A 95 -1.12 7.53 3.22
CA ASN A 95 -0.81 8.57 2.26
C ASN A 95 -1.43 8.24 0.91
N LEU A 96 -2.31 9.11 0.43
CA LEU A 96 -2.91 9.03 -0.90
C LEU A 96 -2.44 10.21 -1.75
N VAL A 97 -2.31 9.97 -3.05
CA VAL A 97 -2.00 11.00 -4.02
C VAL A 97 -3.04 10.95 -5.13
N TYR A 98 -3.60 12.09 -5.45
CA TYR A 98 -4.47 12.27 -6.60
C TYR A 98 -3.73 13.05 -7.67
N ARG A 99 -3.92 12.67 -8.94
CA ARG A 99 -3.31 13.33 -10.10
C ARG A 99 -4.26 13.40 -11.28
N GLU A 100 -3.91 14.26 -12.22
CA GLU A 100 -4.58 14.36 -13.51
C GLU A 100 -4.42 13.09 -14.34
N ASP A 101 -5.41 12.82 -15.21
CA ASP A 101 -5.33 11.78 -16.23
C ASP A 101 -4.59 12.34 -17.45
N LYS A 102 -3.35 11.92 -17.64
CA LYS A 102 -2.55 12.32 -18.81
C LYS A 102 -2.60 11.27 -19.91
N LYS A 103 -3.76 11.09 -20.54
CA LYS A 103 -3.94 10.16 -21.68
C LYS A 103 -3.00 10.46 -22.87
N SER A 104 -2.40 11.63 -22.96
CA SER A 104 -1.61 12.06 -24.12
C SER A 104 -0.08 11.97 -23.95
N GLN A 105 0.41 11.80 -22.76
CA GLN A 105 1.84 11.58 -22.56
C GLN A 105 2.07 10.08 -22.36
N LYS A 106 2.57 9.39 -23.43
CA LYS A 106 3.28 8.11 -23.25
C LYS A 106 4.20 8.33 -22.07
N THR A 107 3.86 7.74 -20.92
CA THR A 107 4.73 7.76 -19.76
C THR A 107 6.07 7.22 -20.24
N LYS A 108 7.05 8.11 -20.47
CA LYS A 108 8.44 7.69 -20.51
C LYS A 108 8.60 6.92 -19.23
N SER A 109 8.80 5.61 -19.34
CA SER A 109 9.09 4.77 -18.18
C SER A 109 10.19 5.48 -17.44
N ALA A 110 9.87 6.08 -16.29
CA ALA A 110 10.92 6.60 -15.44
C ALA A 110 11.85 5.40 -15.23
N ILE A 111 13.13 5.57 -15.59
CA ILE A 111 14.12 4.52 -15.37
C ILE A 111 14.03 4.15 -13.91
N GLY A 112 13.67 2.91 -13.61
CA GLY A 112 13.47 2.46 -12.26
C GLY A 112 14.75 2.66 -11.44
N ILE A 113 14.63 2.96 -10.18
CA ILE A 113 15.78 3.01 -9.26
C ILE A 113 16.20 1.57 -9.01
N ASN A 114 17.46 1.23 -9.26
CA ASN A 114 17.98 -0.10 -8.96
C ASN A 114 17.83 -0.41 -7.46
N ALA A 115 17.42 -1.63 -7.15
CA ALA A 115 17.40 -2.11 -5.78
C ALA A 115 18.84 -2.25 -5.23
N PRO A 116 19.06 -2.09 -3.91
CA PRO A 116 20.35 -2.38 -3.30
C PRO A 116 20.82 -3.81 -3.60
N LYS A 117 22.13 -3.98 -3.82
CA LYS A 117 22.71 -5.30 -4.11
C LYS A 117 22.93 -6.13 -2.86
N ASN A 118 23.21 -5.47 -1.73
CA ASN A 118 23.50 -6.11 -0.46
C ASN A 118 22.24 -6.18 0.40
N PHE A 119 21.95 -7.33 0.94
CA PHE A 119 20.85 -7.59 1.87
C PHE A 119 21.23 -8.76 2.80
N ASP A 120 20.61 -8.81 3.99
CA ASP A 120 20.80 -9.91 4.95
C ASP A 120 19.72 -10.97 4.79
N TYR A 121 18.52 -10.59 4.31
CA TYR A 121 17.35 -11.46 4.21
C TYR A 121 16.62 -11.23 2.90
N GLU A 122 16.14 -12.32 2.32
CA GLU A 122 15.31 -12.30 1.10
C GLU A 122 14.21 -13.35 1.19
N LYS A 123 13.03 -13.00 0.68
CA LYS A 123 11.93 -13.92 0.40
C LYS A 123 11.26 -13.52 -0.90
N SER A 124 10.88 -14.48 -1.73
CA SER A 124 10.29 -14.20 -3.04
C SER A 124 8.89 -14.79 -3.18
N TRP A 125 8.09 -14.18 -4.05
CA TRP A 125 6.77 -14.65 -4.45
C TRP A 125 6.61 -14.50 -5.97
N GLN A 126 6.06 -15.53 -6.59
CA GLN A 126 5.55 -15.44 -7.96
C GLN A 126 4.18 -14.77 -7.93
N THR A 127 4.05 -13.64 -8.62
CA THR A 127 2.76 -12.95 -8.70
C THR A 127 1.87 -13.60 -9.76
N SER A 128 0.58 -13.77 -9.45
CA SER A 128 -0.40 -14.33 -10.38
C SER A 128 -1.74 -13.58 -10.29
N PRO A 129 -2.59 -13.66 -11.33
CA PRO A 129 -3.93 -13.09 -11.29
C PRO A 129 -4.76 -13.60 -10.10
N GLU A 130 -4.62 -14.90 -9.76
CA GLU A 130 -5.33 -15.52 -8.65
C GLU A 130 -4.91 -14.94 -7.30
N MET A 131 -3.61 -14.63 -7.14
CA MET A 131 -3.10 -13.97 -5.94
C MET A 131 -3.74 -12.58 -5.78
N LEU A 132 -3.78 -11.79 -6.86
CA LEU A 132 -4.36 -10.46 -6.84
C LEU A 132 -5.88 -10.50 -6.59
N PHE A 133 -6.58 -11.42 -7.24
CA PHE A 133 -8.01 -11.64 -7.03
C PHE A 133 -8.31 -11.97 -5.55
N ARG A 134 -7.57 -12.93 -4.99
CA ARG A 134 -7.73 -13.32 -3.57
C ARG A 134 -7.44 -12.17 -2.62
N TYR A 135 -6.40 -11.38 -2.88
CA TYR A 135 -6.09 -10.21 -2.05
C TYR A 135 -7.17 -9.12 -2.17
N SER A 136 -7.65 -8.83 -3.39
CA SER A 136 -8.79 -7.94 -3.59
C SER A 136 -10.03 -8.39 -2.84
N ALA A 137 -10.35 -9.69 -2.87
CA ALA A 137 -11.50 -10.26 -2.17
C ALA A 137 -11.35 -10.15 -0.64
N LEU A 138 -10.19 -10.50 -0.11
CA LEU A 138 -9.90 -10.45 1.34
C LEU A 138 -9.91 -9.03 1.91
N THR A 139 -9.46 -8.05 1.14
CA THR A 139 -9.41 -6.63 1.55
C THR A 139 -10.61 -5.82 1.07
N HIS A 140 -11.53 -6.45 0.32
CA HIS A 140 -12.66 -5.81 -0.35
C HIS A 140 -12.23 -4.62 -1.23
N ASN A 141 -11.07 -4.75 -1.86
CA ASN A 141 -10.53 -3.74 -2.77
C ASN A 141 -11.00 -4.01 -4.20
N THR A 142 -11.91 -3.20 -4.69
CA THR A 142 -12.53 -3.34 -6.00
C THR A 142 -11.92 -2.45 -7.08
N HIS A 143 -10.72 -1.89 -6.86
CA HIS A 143 -10.02 -1.11 -7.89
C HIS A 143 -9.64 -1.99 -9.08
N LYS A 144 -10.20 -1.66 -10.24
CA LYS A 144 -10.14 -2.49 -11.46
C LYS A 144 -8.74 -2.79 -11.97
N ILE A 145 -7.76 -1.92 -11.71
CA ILE A 145 -6.38 -2.15 -12.18
C ILE A 145 -5.76 -3.44 -11.65
N HIS A 146 -6.33 -4.03 -10.58
CA HIS A 146 -5.80 -5.23 -9.95
C HIS A 146 -6.40 -6.55 -10.48
N TYR A 147 -7.49 -6.49 -11.29
CA TYR A 147 -8.17 -7.70 -11.76
C TYR A 147 -8.82 -7.56 -13.15
N ASP A 148 -9.09 -6.35 -13.63
CA ASP A 148 -9.71 -6.08 -14.94
C ASP A 148 -8.62 -5.69 -15.93
N PHE A 149 -8.10 -6.67 -16.68
CA PHE A 149 -7.04 -6.46 -17.66
C PHE A 149 -7.42 -5.43 -18.76
N PRO A 150 -8.62 -5.49 -19.39
CA PRO A 150 -9.03 -4.48 -20.36
C PRO A 150 -9.07 -3.07 -19.77
N TYR A 151 -9.51 -2.92 -18.53
CA TYR A 151 -9.51 -1.62 -17.86
C TYR A 151 -8.08 -1.13 -17.56
N ALA A 152 -7.25 -1.97 -16.96
CA ALA A 152 -5.88 -1.62 -16.62
C ALA A 152 -5.06 -1.19 -17.84
N THR A 153 -5.23 -1.89 -18.96
CA THR A 153 -4.45 -1.64 -20.18
C THR A 153 -5.07 -0.58 -21.10
N GLY A 154 -6.38 -0.64 -21.32
CA GLY A 154 -7.08 0.24 -22.26
C GLY A 154 -7.49 1.59 -21.65
N VAL A 155 -7.78 1.66 -20.35
CA VAL A 155 -8.23 2.88 -19.69
C VAL A 155 -7.09 3.56 -18.94
N GLU A 156 -6.36 2.81 -18.08
CA GLU A 156 -5.27 3.35 -17.26
C GLU A 156 -3.91 3.34 -17.97
N GLY A 157 -3.77 2.61 -19.09
CA GLY A 157 -2.55 2.57 -19.90
C GLY A 157 -1.40 1.76 -19.30
N TYR A 158 -1.66 0.90 -18.33
CA TYR A 158 -0.66 -0.02 -17.78
C TYR A 158 -0.38 -1.18 -18.78
N PRO A 159 0.83 -1.76 -18.78
CA PRO A 159 1.13 -2.91 -19.65
C PRO A 159 0.43 -4.21 -19.21
N GLN A 160 0.00 -4.29 -17.94
CA GLN A 160 -0.60 -5.49 -17.34
C GLN A 160 -1.38 -5.07 -16.06
N ILE A 161 -2.15 -5.98 -15.45
CA ILE A 161 -2.76 -5.74 -14.15
C ILE A 161 -1.69 -5.50 -13.08
N VAL A 162 -1.99 -4.60 -12.15
CA VAL A 162 -1.04 -4.04 -11.20
C VAL A 162 -1.10 -4.79 -9.86
N VAL A 163 0.05 -5.13 -9.30
CA VAL A 163 0.15 -5.67 -7.94
C VAL A 163 -0.22 -4.59 -6.92
N HIS A 164 -1.05 -4.94 -5.95
CA HIS A 164 -1.48 -3.98 -4.92
C HIS A 164 -0.30 -3.45 -4.10
N GLY A 165 -0.24 -2.15 -3.91
CA GLY A 165 0.75 -1.54 -3.00
C GLY A 165 0.69 -2.11 -1.58
N PRO A 166 -0.50 -2.22 -0.96
CA PRO A 166 -0.65 -2.88 0.34
C PRO A 166 -0.25 -4.36 0.36
N LEU A 167 -0.40 -5.11 -0.74
CA LEU A 167 0.09 -6.49 -0.83
C LEU A 167 1.61 -6.54 -0.76
N MET A 168 2.31 -5.64 -1.45
CA MET A 168 3.76 -5.53 -1.36
C MET A 168 4.22 -5.19 0.06
N ALA A 169 3.53 -4.27 0.75
CA ALA A 169 3.79 -3.99 2.16
C ALA A 169 3.52 -5.21 3.06
N THR A 170 2.49 -6.01 2.73
CA THR A 170 2.19 -7.27 3.42
C THR A 170 3.34 -8.28 3.28
N PHE A 171 3.96 -8.38 2.10
CA PHE A 171 5.12 -9.26 1.91
C PHE A 171 6.32 -8.81 2.75
N LEU A 172 6.56 -7.52 2.90
CA LEU A 172 7.61 -7.04 3.82
C LEU A 172 7.28 -7.33 5.28
N LEU A 173 6.02 -7.17 5.71
CA LEU A 173 5.59 -7.54 7.05
C LEU A 173 5.70 -9.05 7.30
N ASP A 174 5.45 -9.89 6.29
CA ASP A 174 5.67 -11.32 6.37
C ASP A 174 7.16 -11.66 6.50
N LEU A 175 8.03 -10.98 5.72
CA LEU A 175 9.49 -11.14 5.87
C LEU A 175 9.93 -10.75 7.29
N ILE A 176 9.48 -9.60 7.82
CA ILE A 176 9.79 -9.17 9.19
C ILE A 176 9.38 -10.24 10.20
N SER A 177 8.18 -10.82 10.06
CA SER A 177 7.67 -11.84 10.98
C SER A 177 8.52 -13.12 11.01
N ASN A 178 9.25 -13.42 9.94
CA ASN A 178 10.18 -14.54 9.87
C ASN A 178 11.58 -14.20 10.42
N ILE A 179 11.90 -12.91 10.58
CA ILE A 179 13.21 -12.44 11.06
C ILE A 179 13.20 -12.23 12.57
N ILE A 180 12.12 -11.61 13.09
CA ILE A 180 12.04 -11.28 14.51
C ILE A 180 11.77 -12.51 15.38
N THR A 181 12.38 -12.53 16.55
CA THR A 181 12.17 -13.56 17.55
C THR A 181 10.96 -13.24 18.44
N ASN A 182 10.49 -14.22 19.22
CA ASN A 182 9.39 -14.02 20.18
C ASN A 182 9.68 -12.99 21.28
N LYS A 183 10.95 -12.61 21.48
CA LYS A 183 11.37 -11.56 22.42
C LYS A 183 11.32 -10.16 21.83
N GLN A 184 11.23 -10.07 20.50
CA GLN A 184 11.26 -8.82 19.77
C GLN A 184 9.86 -8.39 19.32
N LYS A 185 9.67 -7.08 19.23
CA LYS A 185 8.40 -6.50 18.80
C LYS A 185 8.63 -5.47 17.70
N LEU A 186 7.89 -5.58 16.62
CA LEU A 186 7.75 -4.51 15.65
C LEU A 186 6.88 -3.42 16.27
N ILE A 187 7.43 -2.21 16.44
CA ILE A 187 6.70 -1.08 17.01
C ILE A 187 6.34 -0.01 15.98
N LYS A 188 7.08 0.04 14.86
CA LYS A 188 6.80 0.99 13.78
C LYS A 188 7.17 0.38 12.43
N PHE A 189 6.33 0.61 11.43
CA PHE A 189 6.57 0.26 10.04
C PHE A 189 6.18 1.44 9.14
N THR A 190 7.15 2.00 8.44
CA THR A 190 6.95 3.10 7.49
C THR A 190 7.30 2.61 6.10
N PHE A 191 6.46 2.89 5.11
CA PHE A 191 6.71 2.43 3.74
C PHE A 191 6.27 3.44 2.69
N ARG A 192 6.94 3.40 1.55
CA ARG A 192 6.68 4.28 0.41
C ARG A 192 6.73 3.50 -0.90
N LEU A 193 5.68 3.63 -1.70
CA LEU A 193 5.63 3.09 -3.05
C LEU A 193 6.47 3.96 -3.99
N LYS A 194 7.22 3.33 -4.89
CA LYS A 194 8.12 3.98 -5.85
C LYS A 194 7.65 3.79 -7.30
N SER A 195 7.35 2.55 -7.67
CA SER A 195 6.91 2.18 -9.01
C SER A 195 5.91 1.03 -8.97
N PRO A 196 5.00 0.94 -9.95
CA PRO A 196 4.10 -0.20 -10.05
C PRO A 196 4.86 -1.49 -10.37
N VAL A 197 4.35 -2.59 -9.82
CA VAL A 197 4.75 -3.96 -10.20
C VAL A 197 3.59 -4.60 -10.95
N PHE A 198 3.89 -5.37 -11.97
CA PHE A 198 2.90 -6.04 -12.78
C PHE A 198 2.87 -7.55 -12.51
N VAL A 199 1.69 -8.14 -12.68
CA VAL A 199 1.49 -9.57 -12.49
C VAL A 199 2.29 -10.40 -13.51
N GLY A 200 2.64 -11.63 -13.14
CA GLY A 200 3.36 -12.58 -13.99
C GLY A 200 4.87 -12.66 -13.73
N GLY A 201 5.39 -11.76 -12.90
CA GLY A 201 6.79 -11.76 -12.51
C GLY A 201 7.04 -12.19 -11.07
N THR A 202 8.29 -12.46 -10.75
CA THR A 202 8.74 -12.70 -9.38
C THR A 202 9.07 -11.37 -8.71
N ILE A 203 8.62 -11.19 -7.50
CA ILE A 203 9.01 -10.09 -6.62
C ILE A 203 9.83 -10.63 -5.45
N PHE A 204 10.76 -9.82 -4.98
CA PHE A 204 11.65 -10.14 -3.89
C PHE A 204 11.49 -9.10 -2.78
N ALA A 205 11.07 -9.54 -1.60
CA ALA A 205 11.17 -8.74 -0.39
C ALA A 205 12.57 -8.95 0.20
N GLN A 206 13.31 -7.87 0.33
CA GLN A 206 14.68 -7.87 0.84
C GLN A 206 14.80 -6.96 2.05
N ALA A 207 15.69 -7.29 2.98
CA ALA A 207 15.94 -6.50 4.17
C ALA A 207 17.43 -6.52 4.55
N ILE A 208 17.89 -5.41 5.13
CA ILE A 208 19.21 -5.27 5.75
C ILE A 208 19.02 -4.80 7.20
N LYS A 209 19.84 -5.34 8.11
CA LYS A 209 19.84 -4.95 9.51
C LYS A 209 20.36 -3.53 9.70
N THR A 210 19.69 -2.80 10.59
CA THR A 210 20.13 -1.50 11.08
C THR A 210 20.29 -1.53 12.61
N LYS A 211 20.80 -0.46 13.19
CA LYS A 211 20.92 -0.35 14.64
C LYS A 211 19.60 -0.51 15.39
N ASN A 212 18.49 -0.05 14.80
CA ASN A 212 17.18 0.03 15.45
C ASN A 212 16.11 -0.88 14.81
N GLY A 213 16.50 -1.74 13.87
CA GLY A 213 15.54 -2.61 13.18
C GLY A 213 16.00 -3.03 11.80
N LEU A 214 15.20 -2.73 10.77
CA LEU A 214 15.45 -3.16 9.39
C LEU A 214 15.14 -2.03 8.40
N ASP A 215 15.98 -1.87 7.38
CA ASP A 215 15.62 -1.23 6.13
C ASP A 215 15.18 -2.32 5.14
N LEU A 216 14.07 -2.08 4.46
CA LEU A 216 13.45 -3.10 3.60
C LEU A 216 13.06 -2.50 2.26
N TRP A 217 12.96 -3.36 1.25
CA TRP A 217 12.44 -2.98 -0.06
C TRP A 217 11.82 -4.16 -0.80
N ILE A 218 10.94 -3.84 -1.73
CA ILE A 218 10.51 -4.77 -2.77
C ILE A 218 11.33 -4.49 -4.02
N LYS A 219 11.97 -5.52 -4.54
CA LYS A 219 12.64 -5.56 -5.85
C LYS A 219 11.75 -6.33 -6.83
N ASP A 220 11.53 -5.77 -8.00
CA ASP A 220 10.86 -6.47 -9.09
C ASP A 220 11.80 -7.43 -9.83
N GLN A 221 11.25 -8.20 -10.76
CA GLN A 221 12.02 -9.15 -11.57
C GLN A 221 13.13 -8.50 -12.44
N ASN A 222 13.03 -7.21 -12.72
CA ASN A 222 13.99 -6.45 -13.51
C ASN A 222 15.11 -5.83 -12.65
N GLY A 223 15.04 -6.01 -11.33
CA GLY A 223 16.01 -5.48 -10.39
C GLY A 223 15.70 -4.07 -9.88
N TYR A 224 14.55 -3.52 -10.17
CA TYR A 224 14.15 -2.19 -9.73
C TYR A 224 13.42 -2.21 -8.38
N GLN A 225 13.63 -1.13 -7.63
CA GLN A 225 13.02 -0.93 -6.33
C GLN A 225 11.59 -0.39 -6.48
N SER A 226 10.60 -1.19 -6.12
CA SER A 226 9.18 -0.83 -6.27
C SER A 226 8.54 -0.28 -4.99
N LEU A 227 9.08 -0.64 -3.83
CA LEU A 227 8.67 -0.14 -2.53
C LEU A 227 9.89 -0.08 -1.62
N THR A 228 9.97 0.95 -0.78
CA THR A 228 10.95 1.04 0.33
C THR A 228 10.23 1.10 1.65
N ALA A 229 10.82 0.53 2.70
CA ALA A 229 10.26 0.57 4.04
C ALA A 229 11.35 0.58 5.12
N GLU A 230 10.95 1.04 6.31
CA GLU A 230 11.74 1.00 7.54
C GLU A 230 10.90 0.33 8.63
N ALA A 231 11.50 -0.56 9.38
CA ALA A 231 10.90 -1.22 10.53
C ALA A 231 11.70 -0.92 11.79
N VAL A 232 11.05 -0.41 12.83
CA VAL A 232 11.65 -0.23 14.17
C VAL A 232 11.26 -1.41 15.03
N ILE A 233 12.27 -2.07 15.59
CA ILE A 233 12.12 -3.30 16.37
C ILE A 233 12.77 -3.10 17.75
N ILE A 234 12.06 -3.51 18.79
CA ILE A 234 12.57 -3.49 20.18
C ILE A 234 12.60 -4.91 20.75
N ASN A 235 13.44 -5.09 21.77
CA ASN A 235 13.54 -6.32 22.56
C ASN A 235 12.42 -6.41 23.59
#